data_aaab0b1f69b152514216c0a97f8efc80
#
_entry.id   aaab0b1f69b152514216c0a97f8efc80
#
_cell.length_a   1.000
_cell.length_b   1.000
_cell.length_c   1.000
_cell.angle_alpha   90.00
_cell.angle_beta   90.00
_cell.angle_gamma   90.00
#
_symmetry.space_group_name_H-M   'P 1'
#
loop_
_entity.id
_entity.type
_entity.pdbx_description
1 polymer ?
#
loop_
_entity_poly.entity_id
_entity_poly.type
_entity_poly.pdbx_seq_one_letter_code
_entity_poly.pdbx_strand_id
1 'polypeptide(L)'
;FKMDVDGCKSDLDEYARRLLMCSLTYGQSHILVDYPAPSGARSLAEERAQDRRPYWIEVDPTNLYGWRLDRESNYGNLIQVRLAEKAVLPSGQFGEKVFDQIRVIEPGRYRVFRKKEQIEEMYDVSDNSTVGEFEVATTQKDYKQVESGSFSLGEIPLVTIYSGKTDNLVSKPPLLDIAYLNIAHFQRQADLIHSLHVASQP
;
A
#
# COMPACT_ATOMS: atom_id res chain seq x y z
N PHE A 1 -3.45 -4.40 22.91
CA PHE A 1 -2.64 -3.85 21.81
C PHE A 1 -1.49 -4.80 21.43
N LYS A 2 -0.61 -5.24 22.37
CA LYS A 2 0.56 -6.09 22.01
C LYS A 2 0.21 -7.42 21.34
N MET A 3 -0.95 -7.99 21.63
CA MET A 3 -1.41 -9.28 21.12
C MET A 3 -2.18 -9.18 19.80
N ASP A 4 -2.48 -7.97 19.37
CA ASP A 4 -3.18 -7.68 18.13
C ASP A 4 -2.94 -6.21 17.78
N VAL A 5 -2.01 -5.97 16.86
CA VAL A 5 -1.54 -4.63 16.47
C VAL A 5 -2.31 -4.12 15.25
N ASP A 6 -2.64 -5.05 14.35
CA ASP A 6 -3.19 -4.74 13.02
C ASP A 6 -4.70 -5.01 12.89
N GLY A 7 -5.35 -5.47 13.99
CA GLY A 7 -6.75 -5.90 13.92
C GLY A 7 -6.95 -7.28 13.26
N CYS A 8 -5.86 -7.94 12.86
CA CYS A 8 -5.84 -9.25 12.23
C CYS A 8 -5.23 -10.34 13.14
N LYS A 9 -5.06 -10.02 14.44
CA LYS A 9 -4.46 -10.87 15.48
C LYS A 9 -2.95 -11.09 15.35
N SER A 10 -2.24 -10.25 14.62
CA SER A 10 -0.79 -10.25 14.63
C SER A 10 -0.27 -9.64 15.92
N ASP A 11 0.65 -10.33 16.60
CA ASP A 11 1.32 -9.76 17.74
C ASP A 11 2.39 -8.73 17.34
N LEU A 12 2.89 -7.97 18.30
CA LEU A 12 3.86 -6.92 18.05
C LEU A 12 5.18 -7.44 17.48
N ASP A 13 5.62 -8.63 17.92
CA ASP A 13 6.90 -9.21 17.51
C ASP A 13 6.83 -9.69 16.04
N GLU A 14 5.73 -10.34 15.69
CA GLU A 14 5.47 -10.73 14.29
C GLU A 14 5.35 -9.53 13.38
N TYR A 15 4.60 -8.52 13.82
CA TYR A 15 4.43 -7.27 13.07
C TYR A 15 5.77 -6.55 12.86
N ALA A 16 6.58 -6.42 13.91
CA ALA A 16 7.90 -5.80 13.84
C ALA A 16 8.86 -6.58 12.92
N ARG A 17 8.78 -7.91 12.91
CA ARG A 17 9.56 -8.76 12.00
C ARG A 17 9.21 -8.48 10.54
N ARG A 18 7.90 -8.40 10.20
CA ARG A 18 7.46 -8.07 8.84
C ARG A 18 7.96 -6.70 8.40
N LEU A 19 7.80 -5.69 9.24
CA LEU A 19 8.32 -4.33 8.98
C LEU A 19 9.82 -4.31 8.76
N LEU A 20 10.58 -5.03 9.57
CA LEU A 20 12.03 -5.13 9.42
C LEU A 20 12.40 -5.78 8.08
N MET A 21 11.77 -6.89 7.73
CA MET A 21 12.01 -7.58 6.45
C MET A 21 11.67 -6.68 5.27
N CYS A 22 10.53 -5.97 5.30
CA CYS A 22 10.14 -4.99 4.30
C CYS A 22 11.18 -3.87 4.20
N SER A 23 11.60 -3.30 5.34
CA SER A 23 12.57 -2.21 5.37
C SER A 23 13.96 -2.63 4.86
N LEU A 24 14.42 -3.84 5.12
CA LEU A 24 15.68 -4.37 4.59
C LEU A 24 15.61 -4.61 3.07
N THR A 25 14.44 -5.03 2.58
CA THR A 25 14.22 -5.33 1.16
C THR A 25 14.13 -4.06 0.31
N TYR A 26 13.35 -3.06 0.78
CA TYR A 26 13.06 -1.84 0.03
C TYR A 26 13.82 -0.59 0.53
N GLY A 27 14.52 -0.71 1.66
CA GLY A 27 15.18 0.41 2.32
C GLY A 27 14.28 1.18 3.27
N GLN A 28 12.97 0.96 3.23
CA GLN A 28 11.95 1.57 4.08
C GLN A 28 10.70 0.70 4.17
N SER A 29 9.90 0.94 5.20
CA SER A 29 8.55 0.41 5.37
C SER A 29 7.67 1.48 6.00
N HIS A 30 6.37 1.39 5.80
CA HIS A 30 5.44 2.41 6.30
C HIS A 30 4.37 1.78 7.18
N ILE A 31 3.97 2.51 8.20
CA ILE A 31 2.85 2.20 9.08
C ILE A 31 1.83 3.32 8.93
N LEU A 32 0.64 3.00 8.46
CA LEU A 32 -0.51 3.89 8.52
C LEU A 32 -1.29 3.57 9.79
N VAL A 33 -1.49 4.56 10.64
CA VAL A 33 -2.37 4.42 11.81
C VAL A 33 -3.79 4.77 11.38
N ASP A 34 -4.69 3.79 11.46
CA ASP A 34 -6.09 3.95 11.07
C ASP A 34 -7.02 3.68 12.27
N TYR A 35 -8.25 4.12 12.16
CA TYR A 35 -9.28 3.96 13.18
C TYR A 35 -10.56 3.44 12.54
N PRO A 36 -11.25 2.44 13.14
CA PRO A 36 -12.47 1.89 12.57
C PRO A 36 -13.55 2.97 12.36
N ALA A 37 -14.31 2.84 11.28
CA ALA A 37 -15.39 3.76 10.95
C ALA A 37 -16.38 3.94 12.12
N PRO A 38 -17.00 5.12 12.31
CA PRO A 38 -17.94 5.36 13.40
C PRO A 38 -19.10 4.37 13.38
N SER A 39 -19.33 3.66 14.50
CA SER A 39 -20.40 2.65 14.62
C SER A 39 -21.61 3.15 15.41
N GLY A 40 -21.74 4.48 15.63
CA GLY A 40 -22.81 5.05 16.42
C GLY A 40 -22.65 4.90 17.93
N ALA A 41 -21.51 4.42 18.42
CA ALA A 41 -21.20 4.40 19.87
C ALA A 41 -21.27 5.83 20.43
N ARG A 42 -22.02 5.99 21.51
CA ARG A 42 -22.28 7.28 22.15
C ARG A 42 -21.39 7.54 23.38
N SER A 43 -20.66 6.52 23.82
CA SER A 43 -19.79 6.61 24.99
C SER A 43 -18.48 5.83 24.80
N LEU A 44 -17.44 6.24 25.52
CA LEU A 44 -16.15 5.55 25.55
C LEU A 44 -16.29 4.10 26.06
N ALA A 45 -17.27 3.82 26.93
CA ALA A 45 -17.54 2.48 27.41
C ALA A 45 -18.09 1.57 26.31
N GLU A 46 -18.96 2.09 25.44
CA GLU A 46 -19.48 1.36 24.28
C GLU A 46 -18.39 1.12 23.22
N GLU A 47 -17.51 2.10 22.98
CA GLU A 47 -16.36 1.94 22.08
C GLU A 47 -15.42 0.83 22.57
N ARG A 48 -15.12 0.80 23.89
CA ARG A 48 -14.31 -0.25 24.50
C ARG A 48 -14.99 -1.62 24.46
N ALA A 49 -16.30 -1.68 24.64
CA ALA A 49 -17.05 -2.94 24.54
C ALA A 49 -17.05 -3.50 23.11
N GLN A 50 -16.94 -2.64 22.09
CA GLN A 50 -16.82 -2.99 20.67
C GLN A 50 -15.36 -3.22 20.24
N ASP A 51 -14.39 -3.20 21.19
CA ASP A 51 -12.94 -3.29 20.93
C ASP A 51 -12.43 -2.30 19.86
N ARG A 52 -13.06 -1.11 19.81
CA ARG A 52 -12.70 -0.06 18.86
C ARG A 52 -11.46 0.67 19.35
N ARG A 53 -10.38 0.50 18.61
CA ARG A 53 -9.07 1.07 18.92
C ARG A 53 -8.34 1.41 17.63
N PRO A 54 -7.37 2.30 17.68
CA PRO A 54 -6.45 2.48 16.57
C PRO A 54 -5.71 1.18 16.26
N TYR A 55 -5.51 0.89 14.99
CA TYR A 55 -4.72 -0.24 14.52
C TYR A 55 -3.71 0.22 13.48
N TRP A 56 -2.68 -0.58 13.29
CA TRP A 56 -1.60 -0.28 12.38
C TRP A 56 -1.78 -1.06 11.08
N ILE A 57 -1.76 -0.36 9.98
CA ILE A 57 -1.75 -0.96 8.64
C ILE A 57 -0.33 -0.88 8.11
N GLU A 58 0.24 -2.04 7.78
CA GLU A 58 1.50 -2.08 7.04
C GLU A 58 1.26 -1.64 5.61
N VAL A 59 1.98 -0.62 5.16
CA VAL A 59 1.95 -0.14 3.79
C VAL A 59 3.29 -0.47 3.14
N ASP A 60 3.22 -1.36 2.16
CA ASP A 60 4.38 -1.71 1.33
C ASP A 60 4.86 -0.47 0.57
N PRO A 61 6.17 -0.21 0.49
CA PRO A 61 6.72 0.92 -0.27
C PRO A 61 6.30 0.97 -1.74
N THR A 62 6.02 -0.19 -2.35
CA THR A 62 5.51 -0.29 -3.72
C THR A 62 4.08 0.23 -3.87
N ASN A 63 3.32 0.28 -2.78
CA ASN A 63 1.98 0.82 -2.72
C ASN A 63 1.95 2.33 -2.44
N LEU A 64 3.09 2.94 -2.16
CA LEU A 64 3.22 4.39 -2.02
C LEU A 64 3.26 5.03 -3.42
N TYR A 65 2.08 5.37 -3.95
CA TYR A 65 1.94 5.91 -5.31
C TYR A 65 2.53 7.33 -5.48
N GLY A 66 2.67 8.08 -4.38
CA GLY A 66 3.34 9.37 -4.37
C GLY A 66 2.97 10.21 -3.15
N TRP A 67 3.73 11.28 -2.97
CA TRP A 67 3.55 12.21 -1.86
C TRP A 67 3.82 13.65 -2.27
N ARG A 68 3.38 14.58 -1.44
CA ARG A 68 3.73 16.00 -1.53
C ARG A 68 4.20 16.48 -0.18
N LEU A 69 5.28 17.24 -0.20
CA LEU A 69 5.84 17.92 0.96
C LEU A 69 5.51 19.40 0.89
N ASP A 70 5.30 20.02 2.03
CA ASP A 70 5.26 21.46 2.16
C ASP A 70 6.68 22.01 1.93
N ARG A 71 6.86 22.77 0.87
CA ARG A 71 8.15 23.40 0.52
C ARG A 71 8.35 24.73 1.22
N GLU A 72 7.29 25.31 1.78
CA GLU A 72 7.35 26.60 2.48
C GLU A 72 7.71 26.43 3.96
N SER A 73 7.39 25.26 4.54
CA SER A 73 7.84 24.94 5.88
C SER A 73 9.24 24.32 5.83
N ASN A 74 10.17 24.88 6.63
CA ASN A 74 11.56 24.40 6.74
C ASN A 74 11.69 22.93 7.22
N TYR A 75 10.59 22.25 7.51
CA TYR A 75 10.57 20.91 8.11
C TYR A 75 10.11 19.80 7.17
N GLY A 76 9.71 20.11 5.93
CA GLY A 76 9.30 19.11 4.94
C GLY A 76 8.10 18.28 5.38
N ASN A 77 7.09 18.91 6.00
CA ASN A 77 5.89 18.22 6.45
C ASN A 77 5.12 17.62 5.28
N LEU A 78 4.57 16.43 5.49
CA LEU A 78 3.70 15.78 4.51
C LEU A 78 2.34 16.51 4.43
N ILE A 79 1.99 17.00 3.24
CA ILE A 79 0.69 17.63 2.97
C ILE A 79 -0.24 16.73 2.16
N GLN A 80 0.29 15.71 1.51
CA GLN A 80 -0.52 14.71 0.80
C GLN A 80 0.26 13.41 0.65
N VAL A 81 -0.42 12.29 0.84
CA VAL A 81 0.06 10.94 0.52
C VAL A 81 -0.98 10.25 -0.35
N ARG A 82 -0.52 9.50 -1.33
CA ARG A 82 -1.35 8.69 -2.23
C ARG A 82 -0.92 7.23 -2.12
N LEU A 83 -1.85 6.38 -1.72
CA LEU A 83 -1.63 4.95 -1.54
C LEU A 83 -2.43 4.18 -2.58
N ALA A 84 -1.79 3.23 -3.25
CA ALA A 84 -2.47 2.24 -4.07
C ALA A 84 -2.98 1.12 -3.16
N GLU A 85 -4.25 0.77 -3.26
CA GLU A 85 -4.89 -0.25 -2.45
C GLU A 85 -5.75 -1.15 -3.32
N LYS A 86 -6.02 -2.35 -2.84
CA LYS A 86 -6.99 -3.26 -3.45
C LYS A 86 -8.19 -3.42 -2.52
N ALA A 87 -9.38 -3.15 -3.05
CA ALA A 87 -10.63 -3.41 -2.35
C ALA A 87 -11.24 -4.70 -2.89
N VAL A 88 -11.56 -5.62 -1.99
CA VAL A 88 -12.29 -6.85 -2.31
C VAL A 88 -13.76 -6.61 -1.96
N LEU A 89 -14.64 -6.68 -2.94
CA LEU A 89 -16.06 -6.50 -2.76
C LEU A 89 -16.82 -7.76 -3.17
N PRO A 90 -17.89 -8.13 -2.44
CA PRO A 90 -18.71 -9.26 -2.82
C PRO A 90 -19.35 -9.02 -4.18
N SER A 91 -19.36 -10.05 -5.02
CA SER A 91 -19.99 -10.06 -6.35
C SER A 91 -20.93 -11.27 -6.46
N GLY A 92 -22.23 -11.01 -6.35
CA GLY A 92 -23.23 -12.07 -6.27
C GLY A 92 -23.15 -12.88 -4.96
N GLN A 93 -23.69 -14.09 -4.96
CA GLN A 93 -23.81 -14.91 -3.76
C GLN A 93 -22.51 -15.67 -3.41
N PHE A 94 -21.64 -15.94 -4.39
CA PHE A 94 -20.46 -16.80 -4.24
C PHE A 94 -19.15 -16.18 -4.76
N GLY A 95 -19.20 -14.97 -5.32
CA GLY A 95 -18.05 -14.35 -5.97
C GLY A 95 -17.52 -13.15 -5.22
N GLU A 96 -16.25 -12.83 -5.49
CA GLU A 96 -15.59 -11.61 -5.04
C GLU A 96 -14.94 -10.92 -6.23
N LYS A 97 -15.02 -9.60 -6.29
CA LYS A 97 -14.30 -8.78 -7.27
C LYS A 97 -13.26 -7.94 -6.56
N VAL A 98 -12.05 -7.89 -7.14
CA VAL A 98 -10.95 -7.06 -6.66
C VAL A 98 -10.89 -5.79 -7.48
N PHE A 99 -10.91 -4.65 -6.82
CA PHE A 99 -10.85 -3.33 -7.42
C PHE A 99 -9.56 -2.61 -7.02
N ASP A 100 -8.86 -2.05 -7.98
CA ASP A 100 -7.76 -1.15 -7.71
C ASP A 100 -8.31 0.22 -7.31
N GLN A 101 -7.83 0.73 -6.17
CA GLN A 101 -8.23 2.04 -5.67
C GLN A 101 -7.02 2.86 -5.23
N ILE A 102 -7.17 4.17 -5.24
CA ILE A 102 -6.17 5.11 -4.74
C ILE A 102 -6.78 5.83 -3.54
N ARG A 103 -6.15 5.68 -2.39
CA ARG A 103 -6.45 6.46 -1.19
C ARG A 103 -5.57 7.69 -1.16
N VAL A 104 -6.16 8.86 -1.12
CA VAL A 104 -5.48 10.15 -0.96
C VAL A 104 -5.71 10.63 0.46
N ILE A 105 -4.62 10.80 1.21
CA ILE A 105 -4.65 11.26 2.60
C ILE A 105 -4.03 12.65 2.66
N GLU A 106 -4.74 13.58 3.28
CA GLU A 106 -4.31 14.95 3.54
C GLU A 106 -4.53 15.23 5.04
N PRO A 107 -3.90 16.23 5.64
CA PRO A 107 -4.18 16.57 7.03
C PRO A 107 -5.69 16.78 7.27
N GLY A 108 -6.25 16.03 8.21
CA GLY A 108 -7.67 16.10 8.60
C GLY A 108 -8.66 15.41 7.66
N ARG A 109 -8.26 14.87 6.53
CA ARG A 109 -9.21 14.21 5.59
C ARG A 109 -8.57 13.12 4.74
N TYR A 110 -9.40 12.18 4.28
CA TYR A 110 -9.03 11.22 3.24
C TYR A 110 -10.11 11.10 2.17
N ARG A 111 -9.72 10.66 0.99
CA ARG A 111 -10.59 10.39 -0.15
C ARG A 111 -10.12 9.13 -0.86
N VAL A 112 -11.06 8.30 -1.28
CA VAL A 112 -10.79 7.07 -2.02
C VAL A 112 -11.36 7.18 -3.42
N PHE A 113 -10.55 6.83 -4.41
CA PHE A 113 -10.88 6.90 -5.82
C PHE A 113 -10.75 5.52 -6.46
N ARG A 114 -11.72 5.14 -7.30
CA ARG A 114 -11.68 3.93 -8.13
C ARG A 114 -11.81 4.29 -9.59
N LYS A 115 -11.29 3.45 -10.48
CA LYS A 115 -11.48 3.60 -11.93
C LYS A 115 -12.95 3.48 -12.29
N LYS A 116 -13.44 4.33 -13.18
CA LYS A 116 -14.85 4.33 -13.62
C LYS A 116 -15.25 3.03 -14.30
N GLU A 117 -14.42 2.50 -15.18
CA GLU A 117 -14.65 1.21 -15.86
C GLU A 117 -14.97 0.08 -14.89
N GLN A 118 -14.20 -0.02 -13.80
CA GLN A 118 -14.43 -1.04 -12.76
C GLN A 118 -15.72 -0.81 -11.96
N ILE A 119 -16.21 0.43 -11.90
CA ILE A 119 -17.46 0.76 -11.22
C ILE A 119 -18.65 0.44 -12.13
N GLU A 120 -18.56 0.72 -13.41
CA GLU A 120 -19.57 0.42 -14.42
C GLU A 120 -19.78 -1.09 -14.53
N GLU A 121 -18.74 -1.90 -14.58
CA GLU A 121 -18.82 -3.37 -14.50
C GLU A 121 -19.54 -3.90 -13.25
N MET A 122 -19.61 -3.14 -12.18
CA MET A 122 -20.31 -3.53 -10.96
C MET A 122 -21.83 -3.30 -11.05
N TYR A 123 -22.26 -2.36 -11.89
CA TYR A 123 -23.68 -2.00 -12.08
C TYR A 123 -24.29 -2.56 -13.37
N ASP A 124 -23.47 -2.96 -14.36
CA ASP A 124 -23.92 -3.53 -15.62
C ASP A 124 -24.14 -5.06 -15.58
N VAL A 125 -25.09 -5.51 -14.76
CA VAL A 125 -25.69 -6.83 -14.93
C VAL A 125 -27.02 -6.74 -15.71
N SER A 126 -27.33 -5.56 -16.27
CA SER A 126 -28.49 -5.40 -17.12
C SER A 126 -28.33 -4.27 -18.15
N ASP A 127 -27.54 -4.47 -19.16
CA ASP A 127 -27.93 -4.19 -20.54
C ASP A 127 -26.76 -4.42 -21.52
N ASN A 128 -27.08 -5.19 -22.55
CA ASN A 128 -26.21 -5.43 -23.69
C ASN A 128 -26.15 -4.16 -24.54
N SER A 129 -24.98 -3.53 -24.65
CA SER A 129 -24.54 -2.99 -25.93
C SER A 129 -23.24 -2.16 -25.87
N THR A 130 -22.38 -2.48 -26.81
CA THR A 130 -21.37 -1.67 -27.52
C THR A 130 -19.96 -1.57 -26.93
N VAL A 131 -19.11 -2.32 -27.58
CA VAL A 131 -17.64 -2.20 -27.69
C VAL A 131 -17.28 -0.79 -28.19
N GLY A 132 -16.41 -0.10 -27.47
CA GLY A 132 -15.84 1.19 -27.88
C GLY A 132 -14.48 1.43 -27.24
N GLU A 133 -13.49 1.40 -28.09
CA GLU A 133 -12.17 2.04 -28.06
C GLU A 133 -11.38 2.11 -26.73
N PHE A 134 -10.25 1.43 -26.76
CA PHE A 134 -9.17 1.46 -25.76
C PHE A 134 -8.45 2.84 -25.82
N GLU A 135 -8.80 3.75 -24.95
CA GLU A 135 -7.96 4.87 -24.59
C GLU A 135 -7.28 4.63 -23.26
N VAL A 136 -5.93 4.67 -23.25
CA VAL A 136 -5.12 4.60 -22.04
C VAL A 136 -5.38 5.84 -21.18
N ALA A 137 -6.21 5.66 -20.17
CA ALA A 137 -6.67 6.71 -19.29
C ALA A 137 -5.58 7.13 -18.28
N THR A 138 -5.00 8.30 -18.51
CA THR A 138 -4.01 8.92 -17.61
C THR A 138 -4.53 10.18 -16.92
N THR A 139 -5.82 10.46 -16.95
CA THR A 139 -6.40 11.72 -16.47
C THR A 139 -7.36 11.50 -15.30
N GLN A 140 -7.44 12.45 -14.40
CA GLN A 140 -8.37 12.50 -13.25
C GLN A 140 -9.86 12.27 -13.65
N LYS A 141 -10.19 12.36 -14.94
CA LYS A 141 -11.52 12.08 -15.50
C LYS A 141 -11.94 10.60 -15.38
N ASP A 142 -10.96 9.70 -15.25
CA ASP A 142 -11.19 8.24 -15.28
C ASP A 142 -11.39 7.64 -13.89
N TYR A 143 -11.22 8.45 -12.85
CA TYR A 143 -11.41 8.05 -11.48
C TYR A 143 -12.64 8.72 -10.87
N LYS A 144 -13.47 7.93 -10.17
CA LYS A 144 -14.60 8.41 -9.39
C LYS A 144 -14.29 8.30 -7.91
N GLN A 145 -14.57 9.36 -7.16
CA GLN A 145 -14.51 9.32 -5.70
C GLN A 145 -15.65 8.43 -5.19
N VAL A 146 -15.30 7.38 -4.46
CA VAL A 146 -16.26 6.41 -3.90
C VAL A 146 -16.45 6.57 -2.40
N GLU A 147 -15.42 7.11 -1.71
CA GLU A 147 -15.46 7.30 -0.27
C GLU A 147 -14.70 8.56 0.11
N SER A 148 -15.09 9.18 1.21
CA SER A 148 -14.35 10.27 1.85
C SER A 148 -14.69 10.31 3.34
N GLY A 149 -13.71 10.74 4.13
CA GLY A 149 -13.88 10.93 5.55
C GLY A 149 -12.96 12.00 6.09
N SER A 150 -13.21 12.39 7.34
CA SER A 150 -12.39 13.35 8.07
C SER A 150 -11.92 12.75 9.39
N PHE A 151 -10.77 13.20 9.84
CA PHE A 151 -10.21 12.84 11.14
C PHE A 151 -9.65 14.09 11.81
N SER A 152 -9.51 14.05 13.14
CA SER A 152 -9.15 15.22 13.95
C SER A 152 -7.64 15.52 13.97
N LEU A 153 -6.79 14.63 13.43
CA LEU A 153 -5.35 14.82 13.40
C LEU A 153 -4.97 15.90 12.39
N GLY A 154 -4.15 16.86 12.81
CA GLY A 154 -3.58 17.90 11.95
C GLY A 154 -2.43 17.41 11.05
N GLU A 155 -2.03 16.16 11.18
CA GLU A 155 -0.94 15.54 10.46
C GLU A 155 -1.41 14.24 9.79
N ILE A 156 -0.70 13.82 8.75
CA ILE A 156 -0.97 12.54 8.09
C ILE A 156 -0.43 11.42 8.99
N PRO A 157 -1.26 10.45 9.42
CA PRO A 157 -0.88 9.41 10.35
C PRO A 157 -0.04 8.29 9.69
N LEU A 158 0.98 8.66 8.90
CA LEU A 158 1.91 7.76 8.22
C LEU A 158 3.29 7.86 8.87
N VAL A 159 3.74 6.77 9.47
CA VAL A 159 5.07 6.65 10.06
C VAL A 159 5.96 5.82 9.14
N THR A 160 7.14 6.33 8.80
CA THR A 160 8.10 5.61 7.95
C THR A 160 9.30 5.15 8.76
N ILE A 161 9.60 3.87 8.65
CA ILE A 161 10.78 3.24 9.23
C ILE A 161 11.79 3.07 8.10
N TYR A 162 13.01 3.56 8.32
CA TYR A 162 14.08 3.51 7.33
C TYR A 162 15.20 2.58 7.78
N SER A 163 15.69 1.76 6.86
CA SER A 163 16.96 1.04 7.00
C SER A 163 18.09 1.67 6.18
N GLY A 164 17.75 2.51 5.19
CA GLY A 164 18.70 3.18 4.32
C GLY A 164 18.16 4.53 3.82
N LYS A 165 17.82 5.45 4.75
CA LYS A 165 17.26 6.76 4.40
C LYS A 165 18.23 7.59 3.56
N THR A 166 17.76 8.10 2.43
CA THR A 166 18.47 9.08 1.60
C THR A 166 17.79 10.44 1.60
N ASP A 167 16.43 10.45 1.60
CA ASP A 167 15.62 11.66 1.67
C ASP A 167 14.25 11.34 2.30
N ASN A 168 13.34 12.31 2.39
CA ASN A 168 11.97 12.10 2.87
C ASN A 168 11.21 11.15 1.96
N LEU A 169 10.78 10.01 2.53
CA LEU A 169 10.11 8.92 1.83
C LEU A 169 10.93 8.34 0.65
N VAL A 170 12.24 8.51 0.69
CA VAL A 170 13.19 7.94 -0.28
C VAL A 170 14.29 7.21 0.47
N SER A 171 14.61 6.01 0.03
CA SER A 171 15.61 5.15 0.65
C SER A 171 16.37 4.31 -0.39
N LYS A 172 17.56 3.88 -0.02
CA LYS A 172 18.32 2.87 -0.76
C LYS A 172 18.25 1.55 0.03
N PRO A 173 17.81 0.45 -0.59
CA PRO A 173 17.83 -0.86 0.07
C PRO A 173 19.24 -1.26 0.51
N PRO A 174 19.47 -1.60 1.78
CA PRO A 174 20.81 -1.97 2.26
C PRO A 174 21.33 -3.28 1.66
N LEU A 175 20.44 -4.17 1.22
CA LEU A 175 20.80 -5.46 0.61
C LEU A 175 20.97 -5.38 -0.91
N LEU A 176 20.84 -4.20 -1.53
CA LEU A 176 20.88 -4.05 -2.99
C LEU A 176 22.22 -4.51 -3.59
N ASP A 177 23.34 -4.18 -2.95
CA ASP A 177 24.66 -4.52 -3.45
C ASP A 177 24.90 -6.05 -3.38
N ILE A 178 24.36 -6.72 -2.35
CA ILE A 178 24.39 -8.18 -2.21
C ILE A 178 23.52 -8.84 -3.28
N ALA A 179 22.36 -8.27 -3.59
CA ALA A 179 21.48 -8.76 -4.65
C ALA A 179 22.18 -8.73 -6.02
N TYR A 180 22.86 -7.63 -6.36
CA TYR A 180 23.66 -7.56 -7.59
C TYR A 180 24.82 -8.56 -7.62
N LEU A 181 25.51 -8.74 -6.50
CA LEU A 181 26.58 -9.72 -6.40
C LEU A 181 26.02 -11.14 -6.62
N ASN A 182 24.87 -11.46 -6.07
CA ASN A 182 24.23 -12.77 -6.25
C ASN A 182 23.84 -13.02 -7.71
N ILE A 183 23.29 -12.02 -8.40
CA ILE A 183 22.99 -12.12 -9.84
C ILE A 183 24.27 -12.36 -10.65
N ALA A 184 25.34 -11.61 -10.39
CA ALA A 184 26.61 -11.79 -11.07
C ALA A 184 27.22 -13.16 -10.80
N HIS A 185 27.10 -13.68 -9.58
CA HIS A 185 27.54 -15.02 -9.22
C HIS A 185 26.77 -16.09 -9.98
N PHE A 186 25.44 -15.98 -10.03
CA PHE A 186 24.59 -16.90 -10.77
C PHE A 186 24.95 -16.94 -12.27
N GLN A 187 25.15 -15.77 -12.89
CA GLN A 187 25.54 -15.68 -14.30
C GLN A 187 26.91 -16.39 -14.55
N ARG A 188 27.93 -16.10 -13.73
CA ARG A 188 29.24 -16.73 -13.85
C ARG A 188 29.19 -18.25 -13.65
N GLN A 189 28.33 -18.72 -12.72
CA GLN A 189 28.18 -20.16 -12.50
C GLN A 189 27.47 -20.82 -13.68
N ALA A 190 26.49 -20.20 -14.29
CA ALA A 190 25.83 -20.69 -15.49
C ALA A 190 26.83 -20.80 -16.68
N ASP A 191 27.66 -19.77 -16.88
CA ASP A 191 28.70 -19.76 -17.92
C ASP A 191 29.75 -20.85 -17.69
N LEU A 192 30.13 -21.05 -16.43
CA LEU A 192 31.09 -22.14 -16.08
C LEU A 192 30.52 -23.52 -16.38
N ILE A 193 29.26 -23.77 -15.98
CA ILE A 193 28.59 -25.04 -16.25
C ILE A 193 28.45 -25.26 -17.75
N HIS A 194 28.09 -24.24 -18.51
CA HIS A 194 28.00 -24.31 -19.96
C HIS A 194 29.36 -24.64 -20.60
N SER A 195 30.44 -23.94 -20.19
CA SER A 195 31.81 -24.17 -20.68
C SER A 195 32.31 -25.59 -20.37
N LEU A 196 32.04 -26.10 -19.17
CA LEU A 196 32.37 -27.46 -18.78
C LEU A 196 31.58 -28.49 -19.61
N HIS A 197 30.32 -28.24 -19.90
CA HIS A 197 29.50 -29.10 -20.75
C HIS A 197 30.08 -29.17 -22.18
N VAL A 198 30.42 -28.03 -22.77
CA VAL A 198 31.01 -27.95 -24.10
C VAL A 198 32.40 -28.65 -24.13
N ALA A 199 33.24 -28.42 -23.11
CA ALA A 199 34.54 -29.01 -23.02
C ALA A 199 34.56 -30.54 -22.77
N SER A 200 33.47 -31.06 -22.20
CA SER A 200 33.30 -32.49 -21.90
C SER A 200 32.71 -33.31 -23.05
N GLN A 201 32.32 -32.66 -24.14
CA GLN A 201 31.88 -33.39 -25.35
C GLN A 201 33.09 -33.87 -26.15
N PRO A 202 33.15 -35.18 -26.51
CA PRO A 202 34.23 -35.75 -27.26
C PRO A 202 34.25 -35.29 -28.72
#